data_9ca1f9d074eb49a195f6f8d770c869b1
#
_entry.id   9ca1f9d074eb49a195f6f8d770c869b1
#
_cell.length_a   1.000
_cell.length_b   1.000
_cell.length_c   1.000
_cell.angle_alpha   90.00
_cell.angle_beta   90.00
_cell.angle_gamma   90.00
#
_symmetry.space_group_name_H-M   'P 1'
#
loop_
_entity.id
_entity.type
_entity.pdbx_description
1 polymer ?
#
loop_
_entity_poly.entity_id
_entity_poly.type
_entity_poly.pdbx_seq_one_letter_code
_entity_poly.pdbx_strand_id
1 'polypeptide(L)'
;RFWNRPAFFLSLQRINPYDMAFFDIFKKKQDTPPTGEQAQKQQEELSAGLEKTKTGLFSKLARAVAGRSTIDAGVLDDLEEVLISSDVGVETTVKIIRRIEERVARDKYMNASELQSILRGEIATLMEDAHGSSENFGLDATEGQPYVVMVVGVNGAGKTTTIGKLAAQLGKAGRKVWIGAADTFRAAAIDQLQVWADRAGATMIRQQMGSDPASVAFDTLTSAKANGADVVLIDTAGRLHNKVGLMNELTKIRNVMGKVIPGAPHEVMLVLDGSTGQNAFEQAKQFTQATQVTSLTITKLDGTAKGGVVIGISDQFRIPVRYIGIGEGIDQLKMFDRKEFVNALFGSEAK
;
A
#
# COMPACT_ATOMS: atom_id res chain seq x y z
N ARG A 1 24.39 -36.19 -41.79
CA ARG A 1 24.77 -34.77 -41.81
C ARG A 1 23.65 -33.97 -41.18
N PHE A 2 23.98 -33.35 -40.10
CA PHE A 2 23.18 -32.71 -39.08
C PHE A 2 22.42 -31.47 -39.54
N TRP A 3 21.16 -31.37 -39.15
CA TRP A 3 20.40 -30.12 -39.13
C TRP A 3 20.04 -29.77 -37.70
N ASN A 4 20.70 -28.74 -37.20
CA ASN A 4 20.48 -28.11 -35.91
C ASN A 4 19.35 -27.07 -36.12
N ARG A 5 18.20 -27.22 -35.45
CA ARG A 5 17.20 -26.18 -35.30
C ARG A 5 17.24 -25.71 -33.82
N PRO A 6 17.36 -24.42 -33.53
CA PRO A 6 17.24 -23.95 -32.17
C PRO A 6 15.76 -24.01 -31.73
N ALA A 7 15.53 -24.66 -30.62
CA ALA A 7 14.24 -24.67 -29.96
C ALA A 7 13.93 -23.25 -29.44
N PHE A 8 12.84 -22.67 -29.90
CA PHE A 8 12.19 -21.52 -29.27
C PHE A 8 11.71 -21.95 -27.88
N PHE A 9 12.45 -21.57 -26.86
CA PHE A 9 11.98 -21.61 -25.48
C PHE A 9 10.91 -20.54 -25.34
N LEU A 10 9.66 -20.94 -25.39
CA LEU A 10 8.56 -20.22 -24.77
C LEU A 10 8.86 -20.14 -23.28
N SER A 11 9.31 -18.98 -22.83
CA SER A 11 9.35 -18.65 -21.40
C SER A 11 7.90 -18.55 -20.90
N LEU A 12 7.36 -19.69 -20.47
CA LEU A 12 6.26 -19.69 -19.53
C LEU A 12 6.76 -18.91 -18.30
N GLN A 13 6.31 -17.65 -18.17
CA GLN A 13 6.41 -16.95 -16.92
C GLN A 13 5.77 -17.83 -15.85
N ARG A 14 6.60 -18.48 -15.06
CA ARG A 14 6.15 -19.21 -13.86
C ARG A 14 5.52 -18.15 -12.96
N ILE A 15 4.19 -18.20 -12.84
CA ILE A 15 3.45 -17.51 -11.79
C ILE A 15 4.09 -18.01 -10.50
N ASN A 16 4.68 -17.11 -9.73
CA ASN A 16 5.38 -17.44 -8.51
C ASN A 16 4.35 -18.00 -7.51
N PRO A 17 4.53 -19.21 -6.96
CA PRO A 17 3.60 -19.76 -5.98
C PRO A 17 3.43 -18.91 -4.72
N TYR A 18 4.34 -17.95 -4.47
CA TYR A 18 4.30 -17.04 -3.32
C TYR A 18 3.33 -15.87 -3.50
N ASP A 19 3.05 -15.39 -4.72
CA ASP A 19 1.98 -14.44 -5.00
C ASP A 19 0.59 -15.04 -4.69
N MET A 20 0.46 -16.36 -4.80
CA MET A 20 -0.77 -17.09 -4.45
C MET A 20 -0.99 -17.19 -2.93
N ALA A 21 0.07 -17.29 -2.14
CA ALA A 21 -0.05 -17.56 -0.70
C ALA A 21 -0.62 -16.37 0.09
N PHE A 22 -0.37 -15.12 -0.33
CA PHE A 22 -0.94 -13.94 0.33
C PHE A 22 -2.45 -13.81 0.03
N PHE A 23 -2.87 -14.08 -1.21
CA PHE A 23 -4.29 -14.16 -1.54
C PHE A 23 -5.01 -15.25 -0.73
N ASP A 24 -4.31 -16.29 -0.30
CA ASP A 24 -4.88 -17.38 0.48
C ASP A 24 -5.20 -17.01 1.94
N ILE A 25 -4.60 -15.95 2.52
CA ILE A 25 -5.03 -15.45 3.84
C ILE A 25 -6.47 -14.94 3.77
N PHE A 26 -6.85 -14.29 2.66
CA PHE A 26 -8.19 -13.72 2.47
C PHE A 26 -9.15 -14.66 1.78
N LYS A 27 -8.68 -15.79 1.22
CA LYS A 27 -9.56 -16.79 0.63
C LYS A 27 -10.18 -17.68 1.73
N LYS A 28 -11.49 -17.75 1.76
CA LYS A 28 -12.18 -18.91 2.33
C LYS A 28 -11.75 -20.14 1.54
N LYS A 29 -11.66 -21.30 2.19
CA LYS A 29 -11.37 -22.60 1.57
C LYS A 29 -12.24 -22.96 0.34
N GLN A 30 -13.11 -22.07 -0.14
CA GLN A 30 -14.12 -22.30 -1.20
C GLN A 30 -14.37 -21.10 -2.13
N ASP A 31 -13.53 -20.04 -2.16
CA ASP A 31 -13.84 -18.90 -3.04
C ASP A 31 -13.33 -19.14 -4.47
N THR A 32 -14.30 -19.25 -5.39
CA THR A 32 -14.12 -19.05 -6.84
C THR A 32 -13.58 -17.63 -7.12
N PRO A 33 -12.80 -17.42 -8.18
CA PRO A 33 -12.36 -16.07 -8.59
C PRO A 33 -13.59 -15.15 -8.75
N PRO A 34 -13.45 -13.84 -8.45
CA PRO A 34 -14.57 -12.90 -8.48
C PRO A 34 -15.28 -12.99 -9.83
N THR A 35 -16.60 -13.09 -9.81
CA THR A 35 -17.42 -13.04 -11.01
C THR A 35 -17.25 -11.69 -11.70
N GLY A 36 -17.44 -11.59 -13.01
CA GLY A 36 -17.28 -10.34 -13.75
C GLY A 36 -18.02 -9.15 -13.13
N GLU A 37 -19.20 -9.37 -12.54
CA GLU A 37 -19.97 -8.35 -11.81
C GLU A 37 -19.29 -7.88 -10.52
N GLN A 38 -18.65 -8.78 -9.79
CA GLN A 38 -17.92 -8.42 -8.56
C GLN A 38 -16.66 -7.62 -8.87
N ALA A 39 -15.94 -7.97 -9.93
CA ALA A 39 -14.78 -7.23 -10.40
C ALA A 39 -15.17 -5.82 -10.89
N GLN A 40 -16.28 -5.68 -11.62
CA GLN A 40 -16.82 -4.38 -12.03
C GLN A 40 -17.20 -3.50 -10.84
N LYS A 41 -17.90 -4.04 -9.85
CA LYS A 41 -18.28 -3.31 -8.65
C LYS A 41 -17.05 -2.83 -7.85
N GLN A 42 -16.02 -3.66 -7.74
CA GLN A 42 -14.76 -3.27 -7.07
C GLN A 42 -14.06 -2.12 -7.82
N GLN A 43 -14.05 -2.16 -9.15
CA GLN A 43 -13.50 -1.11 -10.00
C GLN A 43 -14.28 0.21 -9.87
N GLU A 44 -15.61 0.14 -9.83
CA GLU A 44 -16.47 1.30 -9.62
C GLU A 44 -16.23 1.95 -8.26
N GLU A 45 -16.17 1.16 -7.19
CA GLU A 45 -15.86 1.64 -5.84
C GLU A 45 -14.47 2.29 -5.77
N LEU A 46 -13.47 1.69 -6.41
CA LEU A 46 -12.12 2.26 -6.49
C LEU A 46 -12.13 3.59 -7.27
N SER A 47 -12.79 3.63 -8.41
CA SER A 47 -12.91 4.84 -9.23
C SER A 47 -13.64 5.96 -8.48
N ALA A 48 -14.72 5.66 -7.77
CA ALA A 48 -15.43 6.62 -6.93
C ALA A 48 -14.57 7.15 -5.78
N GLY A 49 -13.80 6.27 -5.13
CA GLY A 49 -12.89 6.65 -4.04
C GLY A 49 -11.70 7.50 -4.52
N LEU A 50 -11.29 7.38 -5.78
CA LEU A 50 -10.20 8.15 -6.38
C LEU A 50 -10.69 9.35 -7.22
N GLU A 51 -11.97 9.68 -7.22
CA GLU A 51 -12.57 10.68 -8.14
C GLU A 51 -11.92 12.06 -7.99
N LYS A 52 -11.63 12.52 -6.76
CA LYS A 52 -10.94 13.80 -6.55
C LYS A 52 -9.51 13.79 -7.07
N THR A 53 -8.79 12.70 -6.87
CA THR A 53 -7.43 12.53 -7.39
C THR A 53 -7.45 12.50 -8.92
N LYS A 54 -8.34 11.70 -9.50
CA LYS A 54 -8.54 11.59 -10.94
C LYS A 54 -8.88 12.94 -11.56
N THR A 55 -9.90 13.61 -11.05
CA THR A 55 -10.33 14.92 -11.57
C THR A 55 -9.22 15.95 -11.43
N GLY A 56 -8.51 15.98 -10.30
CA GLY A 56 -7.39 16.88 -10.06
C GLY A 56 -6.22 16.68 -11.02
N LEU A 57 -5.73 15.46 -11.15
CA LEU A 57 -4.61 15.12 -12.03
C LEU A 57 -5.01 15.19 -13.50
N PHE A 58 -6.10 14.51 -13.87
CA PHE A 58 -6.53 14.39 -15.27
C PHE A 58 -6.95 15.72 -15.89
N SER A 59 -7.69 16.58 -15.16
CA SER A 59 -8.08 17.89 -15.68
C SER A 59 -6.88 18.81 -15.93
N LYS A 60 -5.84 18.71 -15.10
CA LYS A 60 -4.60 19.46 -15.31
C LYS A 60 -3.82 18.93 -16.50
N LEU A 61 -3.68 17.60 -16.62
CA LEU A 61 -3.04 16.95 -17.77
C LEU A 61 -3.76 17.28 -19.08
N ALA A 62 -5.09 17.20 -19.09
CA ALA A 62 -5.88 17.54 -20.27
C ALA A 62 -5.68 19.01 -20.70
N ARG A 63 -5.53 19.95 -19.76
CA ARG A 63 -5.23 21.36 -20.06
C ARG A 63 -3.82 21.54 -20.62
N ALA A 64 -2.83 20.87 -20.05
CA ALA A 64 -1.44 20.95 -20.48
C ALA A 64 -1.26 20.56 -21.96
N VAL A 65 -2.08 19.60 -22.44
CA VAL A 65 -2.03 19.12 -23.83
C VAL A 65 -3.12 19.69 -24.73
N ALA A 66 -4.06 20.50 -24.21
CA ALA A 66 -5.18 21.04 -24.99
C ALA A 66 -4.69 21.96 -26.13
N GLY A 67 -5.13 21.68 -27.36
CA GLY A 67 -4.79 22.49 -28.54
C GLY A 67 -3.36 22.32 -29.06
N ARG A 68 -2.59 21.40 -28.47
CA ARG A 68 -1.23 21.07 -28.96
C ARG A 68 -1.30 19.94 -29.99
N SER A 69 -0.64 20.12 -31.11
CA SER A 69 -0.55 19.13 -32.20
C SER A 69 0.72 18.26 -32.10
N THR A 70 1.71 18.73 -31.36
CA THR A 70 3.00 18.07 -31.15
C THR A 70 3.43 18.19 -29.70
N ILE A 71 4.24 17.26 -29.25
CA ILE A 71 4.87 17.29 -27.92
C ILE A 71 6.19 18.02 -28.07
N ASP A 72 6.20 19.27 -27.66
CA ASP A 72 7.38 20.12 -27.58
C ASP A 72 7.86 20.30 -26.14
N ALA A 73 8.96 21.01 -25.94
CA ALA A 73 9.51 21.30 -24.62
C ALA A 73 8.47 21.96 -23.69
N GLY A 74 7.63 22.86 -24.23
CA GLY A 74 6.60 23.54 -23.44
C GLY A 74 5.52 22.59 -22.93
N VAL A 75 5.15 21.55 -23.69
CA VAL A 75 4.21 20.51 -23.21
C VAL A 75 4.86 19.67 -22.11
N LEU A 76 6.15 19.37 -22.21
CA LEU A 76 6.86 18.60 -21.19
C LEU A 76 7.02 19.39 -19.89
N ASP A 77 7.30 20.71 -19.99
CA ASP A 77 7.35 21.61 -18.84
C ASP A 77 5.96 21.70 -18.14
N ASP A 78 4.88 21.84 -18.91
CA ASP A 78 3.52 21.83 -18.39
C ASP A 78 3.16 20.49 -17.69
N LEU A 79 3.61 19.36 -18.24
CA LEU A 79 3.43 18.03 -17.64
C LEU A 79 4.23 17.90 -16.34
N GLU A 80 5.46 18.40 -16.31
CA GLU A 80 6.30 18.41 -15.10
C GLU A 80 5.60 19.18 -13.99
N GLU A 81 5.09 20.38 -14.26
CA GLU A 81 4.35 21.18 -13.29
C GLU A 81 3.11 20.45 -12.77
N VAL A 82 2.36 19.80 -13.65
CA VAL A 82 1.18 19.00 -13.26
C VAL A 82 1.55 17.85 -12.33
N LEU A 83 2.58 17.08 -12.66
CA LEU A 83 3.01 15.94 -11.84
C LEU A 83 3.50 16.40 -10.47
N ILE A 84 4.32 17.45 -10.40
CA ILE A 84 4.80 18.04 -9.14
C ILE A 84 3.62 18.57 -8.30
N SER A 85 2.71 19.34 -8.92
CA SER A 85 1.54 19.89 -8.22
C SER A 85 0.53 18.84 -7.76
N SER A 86 0.66 17.62 -8.26
CA SER A 86 -0.14 16.44 -7.85
C SER A 86 0.58 15.55 -6.83
N ASP A 87 1.69 16.05 -6.25
CA ASP A 87 2.51 15.36 -5.25
C ASP A 87 3.17 14.04 -5.72
N VAL A 88 3.46 13.89 -7.02
CA VAL A 88 4.26 12.76 -7.53
C VAL A 88 5.70 12.81 -7.00
N GLY A 89 6.19 14.00 -6.65
CA GLY A 89 7.56 14.23 -6.19
C GLY A 89 8.53 14.51 -7.35
N VAL A 90 9.52 15.38 -7.08
CA VAL A 90 10.42 15.90 -8.11
C VAL A 90 11.22 14.78 -8.78
N GLU A 91 11.86 13.89 -8.00
CA GLU A 91 12.70 12.81 -8.55
C GLU A 91 11.93 11.87 -9.47
N THR A 92 10.73 11.48 -9.06
CA THR A 92 9.86 10.60 -9.84
C THR A 92 9.33 11.32 -11.08
N THR A 93 8.97 12.60 -10.95
CA THR A 93 8.54 13.43 -12.09
C THR A 93 9.62 13.51 -13.16
N VAL A 94 10.86 13.82 -12.79
CA VAL A 94 11.99 13.88 -13.74
C VAL A 94 12.17 12.53 -14.45
N LYS A 95 12.05 11.40 -13.75
CA LYS A 95 12.11 10.06 -14.38
C LYS A 95 10.99 9.86 -15.40
N ILE A 96 9.76 10.25 -15.07
CA ILE A 96 8.60 10.13 -15.96
C ILE A 96 8.81 10.99 -17.21
N ILE A 97 9.16 12.27 -17.04
CA ILE A 97 9.38 13.21 -18.16
C ILE A 97 10.46 12.67 -19.09
N ARG A 98 11.61 12.25 -18.55
CA ARG A 98 12.70 11.68 -19.36
C ARG A 98 12.24 10.45 -20.16
N ARG A 99 11.48 9.52 -19.58
CA ARG A 99 10.96 8.37 -20.31
C ARG A 99 10.00 8.79 -21.43
N ILE A 100 9.18 9.82 -21.19
CA ILE A 100 8.30 10.38 -22.23
C ILE A 100 9.15 11.02 -23.35
N GLU A 101 10.18 11.81 -23.03
CA GLU A 101 11.09 12.40 -24.01
C GLU A 101 11.76 11.35 -24.90
N GLU A 102 12.31 10.30 -24.28
CA GLU A 102 12.96 9.19 -25.00
C GLU A 102 11.96 8.50 -25.94
N ARG A 103 10.71 8.35 -25.52
CA ARG A 103 9.66 7.73 -26.33
C ARG A 103 9.21 8.64 -27.48
N VAL A 104 8.99 9.92 -27.21
CA VAL A 104 8.64 10.93 -28.24
C VAL A 104 9.72 11.02 -29.30
N ALA A 105 10.99 11.05 -28.89
CA ALA A 105 12.13 11.09 -29.82
C ALA A 105 12.20 9.86 -30.75
N ARG A 106 11.79 8.69 -30.25
CA ARG A 106 11.79 7.43 -31.02
C ARG A 106 10.60 7.33 -31.97
N ASP A 107 9.39 7.66 -31.49
CA ASP A 107 8.15 7.32 -32.17
C ASP A 107 7.62 8.44 -33.10
N LYS A 108 8.30 9.59 -33.18
CA LYS A 108 8.17 10.73 -34.13
C LYS A 108 6.80 11.41 -34.30
N TYR A 109 5.69 10.85 -33.86
CA TYR A 109 4.36 11.44 -34.02
C TYR A 109 3.49 11.14 -32.82
N MET A 110 2.94 12.16 -32.20
CA MET A 110 2.02 11.97 -31.07
C MET A 110 0.98 13.08 -30.97
N ASN A 111 -0.24 12.66 -30.88
CA ASN A 111 -1.37 13.54 -30.53
C ASN A 111 -1.63 13.47 -28.99
N ALA A 112 -2.52 14.34 -28.51
CA ALA A 112 -2.84 14.43 -27.09
C ALA A 112 -3.38 13.11 -26.47
N SER A 113 -4.10 12.28 -27.25
CA SER A 113 -4.62 10.99 -26.75
C SER A 113 -3.52 9.95 -26.63
N GLU A 114 -2.57 9.95 -27.56
CA GLU A 114 -1.39 9.07 -27.49
C GLU A 114 -0.49 9.43 -26.31
N LEU A 115 -0.31 10.74 -26.02
CA LEU A 115 0.46 11.19 -24.86
C LEU A 115 -0.13 10.67 -23.54
N GLN A 116 -1.46 10.69 -23.39
CA GLN A 116 -2.11 10.14 -22.21
C GLN A 116 -1.87 8.64 -22.07
N SER A 117 -1.97 7.89 -23.17
CA SER A 117 -1.69 6.45 -23.19
C SER A 117 -0.23 6.15 -22.82
N ILE A 118 0.70 6.98 -23.31
CA ILE A 118 2.12 6.85 -22.99
C ILE A 118 2.38 7.17 -21.53
N LEU A 119 1.88 8.31 -21.03
CA LEU A 119 2.03 8.69 -19.63
C LEU A 119 1.49 7.59 -18.70
N ARG A 120 0.32 7.05 -19.01
CA ARG A 120 -0.27 5.91 -18.30
C ARG A 120 0.65 4.69 -18.34
N GLY A 121 1.18 4.34 -19.51
CA GLY A 121 2.09 3.21 -19.70
C GLY A 121 3.41 3.39 -18.93
N GLU A 122 4.01 4.58 -18.98
CA GLU A 122 5.26 4.87 -18.28
C GLU A 122 5.08 4.87 -16.76
N ILE A 123 3.98 5.40 -16.24
CA ILE A 123 3.65 5.33 -14.81
C ILE A 123 3.44 3.87 -14.38
N ALA A 124 2.70 3.09 -15.15
CA ALA A 124 2.48 1.68 -14.85
C ALA A 124 3.80 0.90 -14.81
N THR A 125 4.68 1.12 -15.80
CA THR A 125 6.02 0.51 -15.87
C THR A 125 6.88 0.95 -14.71
N LEU A 126 6.89 2.25 -14.38
CA LEU A 126 7.68 2.80 -13.28
C LEU A 126 7.25 2.19 -11.94
N MET A 127 5.94 2.03 -11.72
CA MET A 127 5.42 1.35 -10.53
C MET A 127 5.71 -0.15 -10.53
N GLU A 128 5.89 -0.79 -11.68
CA GLU A 128 6.32 -2.18 -11.81
C GLU A 128 7.80 -2.36 -11.48
N ASP A 129 8.66 -1.50 -12.01
CA ASP A 129 10.11 -1.48 -11.72
C ASP A 129 10.40 -1.24 -10.22
N ALA A 130 9.57 -0.39 -9.60
CA ALA A 130 9.70 -0.03 -8.19
C ALA A 130 9.40 -1.19 -7.24
N HIS A 131 8.52 -2.09 -7.64
CA HIS A 131 8.10 -3.24 -6.84
C HIS A 131 8.97 -4.47 -7.07
N GLY A 132 10.15 -4.33 -7.67
CA GLY A 132 11.03 -5.43 -8.06
C GLY A 132 10.69 -6.72 -7.32
N SER A 133 10.49 -7.81 -7.99
CA SER A 133 9.97 -9.09 -7.48
C SER A 133 9.81 -9.12 -5.96
N SER A 134 8.65 -8.72 -5.45
CA SER A 134 8.34 -8.77 -4.02
C SER A 134 8.14 -10.24 -3.61
N GLU A 135 9.16 -11.03 -3.91
CA GLU A 135 9.17 -12.48 -3.80
C GLU A 135 9.10 -12.97 -2.35
N ASN A 136 9.22 -12.07 -1.37
CA ASN A 136 9.34 -12.46 0.03
C ASN A 136 8.20 -12.00 0.93
N PHE A 137 7.00 -11.70 0.41
CA PHE A 137 5.80 -11.64 1.24
C PHE A 137 5.16 -13.02 1.37
N GLY A 138 6.02 -14.04 1.50
CA GLY A 138 5.60 -15.37 1.86
C GLY A 138 5.06 -15.37 3.26
N LEU A 139 3.87 -15.86 3.42
CA LEU A 139 3.38 -16.45 4.65
C LEU A 139 4.19 -17.69 4.98
N ASP A 140 5.50 -17.55 5.08
CA ASP A 140 6.37 -18.51 5.77
C ASP A 140 6.15 -18.38 7.29
N ALA A 141 4.87 -18.13 7.68
CA ALA A 141 4.46 -18.42 9.02
C ALA A 141 4.70 -19.92 9.19
N THR A 142 5.71 -20.26 9.98
CA THR A 142 5.96 -21.63 10.42
C THR A 142 4.61 -22.23 10.82
N GLU A 143 4.28 -23.41 10.28
CA GLU A 143 3.03 -24.12 10.57
C GLU A 143 2.69 -24.05 12.06
N GLY A 144 1.50 -23.57 12.39
CA GLY A 144 1.04 -23.42 13.77
C GLY A 144 1.43 -22.12 14.51
N GLN A 145 2.03 -21.13 13.82
CA GLN A 145 2.33 -19.79 14.38
C GLN A 145 1.55 -18.70 13.68
N PRO A 146 1.08 -17.67 14.41
CA PRO A 146 0.35 -16.57 13.79
C PRO A 146 1.25 -15.69 12.93
N TYR A 147 0.69 -15.16 11.83
CA TYR A 147 1.32 -14.09 11.06
C TYR A 147 1.23 -12.77 11.83
N VAL A 148 2.36 -12.14 12.09
CA VAL A 148 2.45 -10.94 12.95
C VAL A 148 2.72 -9.70 12.12
N VAL A 149 1.80 -8.72 12.18
CA VAL A 149 1.90 -7.41 11.54
C VAL A 149 2.09 -6.33 12.61
N MET A 150 3.19 -5.59 12.52
CA MET A 150 3.43 -4.39 13.32
C MET A 150 3.01 -3.16 12.52
N VAL A 151 2.00 -2.42 12.98
CA VAL A 151 1.47 -1.26 12.26
C VAL A 151 2.08 0.02 12.82
N VAL A 152 2.82 0.75 11.98
CA VAL A 152 3.55 1.96 12.33
C VAL A 152 3.09 3.16 11.49
N GLY A 153 3.44 4.38 11.92
CA GLY A 153 3.08 5.62 11.22
C GLY A 153 2.71 6.72 12.20
N VAL A 154 2.57 7.95 11.71
CA VAL A 154 2.25 9.11 12.56
C VAL A 154 0.83 9.07 13.13
N ASN A 155 0.58 9.83 14.18
CA ASN A 155 -0.78 10.02 14.70
C ASN A 155 -1.66 10.66 13.62
N GLY A 156 -2.89 10.16 13.49
CA GLY A 156 -3.84 10.66 12.48
C GLY A 156 -3.66 10.07 11.07
N ALA A 157 -2.61 9.29 10.81
CA ALA A 157 -2.43 8.62 9.52
C ALA A 157 -3.46 7.51 9.24
N GLY A 158 -4.25 7.10 10.22
CA GLY A 158 -5.28 6.07 10.04
C GLY A 158 -4.88 4.66 10.49
N LYS A 159 -3.83 4.51 11.31
CA LYS A 159 -3.36 3.19 11.82
C LYS A 159 -4.49 2.36 12.44
N THR A 160 -5.12 2.89 13.49
CA THR A 160 -6.19 2.22 14.24
C THR A 160 -7.38 1.84 13.35
N THR A 161 -7.76 2.73 12.43
CA THR A 161 -8.80 2.48 11.43
C THR A 161 -8.39 1.38 10.44
N THR A 162 -7.14 1.41 9.96
CA THR A 162 -6.59 0.38 9.07
C THR A 162 -6.59 -0.99 9.73
N ILE A 163 -6.13 -1.08 11.00
CA ILE A 163 -6.16 -2.31 11.79
C ILE A 163 -7.60 -2.84 11.90
N GLY A 164 -8.55 -1.97 12.22
CA GLY A 164 -9.95 -2.36 12.35
C GLY A 164 -10.55 -2.91 11.07
N LYS A 165 -10.31 -2.23 9.94
CA LYS A 165 -10.78 -2.67 8.62
C LYS A 165 -10.12 -3.99 8.20
N LEU A 166 -8.81 -4.10 8.41
CA LEU A 166 -8.05 -5.31 8.10
C LEU A 166 -8.53 -6.50 8.95
N ALA A 167 -8.72 -6.29 10.25
CA ALA A 167 -9.25 -7.31 11.14
C ALA A 167 -10.64 -7.79 10.71
N ALA A 168 -11.51 -6.87 10.29
CA ALA A 168 -12.85 -7.21 9.79
C ALA A 168 -12.80 -8.02 8.48
N GLN A 169 -11.91 -7.67 7.55
CA GLN A 169 -11.72 -8.43 6.32
C GLN A 169 -11.19 -9.84 6.60
N LEU A 170 -10.19 -9.96 7.49
CA LEU A 170 -9.63 -11.24 7.93
C LEU A 170 -10.68 -12.09 8.66
N GLY A 171 -11.49 -11.48 9.56
CA GLY A 171 -12.58 -12.16 10.24
C GLY A 171 -13.65 -12.68 9.27
N LYS A 172 -14.03 -11.86 8.25
CA LYS A 172 -14.94 -12.29 7.16
C LYS A 172 -14.35 -13.48 6.37
N ALA A 173 -13.03 -13.54 6.23
CA ALA A 173 -12.33 -14.67 5.61
C ALA A 173 -12.18 -15.89 6.53
N GLY A 174 -12.75 -15.84 7.75
CA GLY A 174 -12.73 -16.94 8.72
C GLY A 174 -11.41 -17.05 9.50
N ARG A 175 -10.57 -16.02 9.50
CA ARG A 175 -9.30 -16.01 10.25
C ARG A 175 -9.50 -15.59 11.70
N LYS A 176 -8.78 -16.24 12.61
CA LYS A 176 -8.73 -15.86 14.02
C LYS A 176 -7.74 -14.72 14.20
N VAL A 177 -8.23 -13.53 14.52
CA VAL A 177 -7.43 -12.30 14.61
C VAL A 177 -7.26 -11.88 16.07
N TRP A 178 -6.02 -11.59 16.45
CA TRP A 178 -5.64 -10.93 17.70
C TRP A 178 -5.15 -9.52 17.43
N ILE A 179 -5.51 -8.57 18.31
CA ILE A 179 -5.11 -7.17 18.20
C ILE A 179 -4.42 -6.76 19.49
N GLY A 180 -3.22 -6.20 19.41
CA GLY A 180 -2.49 -5.63 20.54
C GLY A 180 -2.55 -4.11 20.54
N ALA A 181 -3.09 -3.50 21.61
CA ALA A 181 -3.19 -2.06 21.77
C ALA A 181 -1.91 -1.47 22.39
N ALA A 182 -0.84 -1.39 21.58
CA ALA A 182 0.45 -0.89 22.08
C ALA A 182 0.62 0.65 21.97
N ASP A 183 -0.36 1.42 21.49
CA ASP A 183 -0.44 2.89 21.70
C ASP A 183 -1.02 3.19 23.10
N THR A 184 -0.29 2.80 24.14
CA THR A 184 -0.74 2.78 25.55
C THR A 184 -0.99 4.17 26.16
N PHE A 185 -0.54 5.22 25.51
CA PHE A 185 -0.66 6.59 26.03
C PHE A 185 -1.88 7.35 25.51
N ARG A 186 -2.70 6.73 24.66
CA ARG A 186 -3.88 7.36 24.06
C ARG A 186 -5.14 6.56 24.38
N ALA A 187 -5.79 6.92 25.51
CA ALA A 187 -7.04 6.24 25.94
C ALA A 187 -8.09 6.17 24.82
N ALA A 188 -8.34 7.29 24.14
CA ALA A 188 -9.30 7.33 23.03
C ALA A 188 -8.91 6.42 21.85
N ALA A 189 -7.63 6.17 21.60
CA ALA A 189 -7.19 5.23 20.56
C ALA A 189 -7.46 3.78 21.00
N ILE A 190 -7.23 3.46 22.26
CA ILE A 190 -7.53 2.13 22.84
C ILE A 190 -9.04 1.85 22.76
N ASP A 191 -9.87 2.82 23.17
CA ASP A 191 -11.33 2.66 23.11
C ASP A 191 -11.83 2.53 21.66
N GLN A 192 -11.28 3.32 20.75
CA GLN A 192 -11.60 3.20 19.32
C GLN A 192 -11.20 1.82 18.77
N LEU A 193 -10.03 1.32 19.16
CA LEU A 193 -9.55 0.00 18.72
C LEU A 193 -10.43 -1.13 19.28
N GLN A 194 -10.95 -0.98 20.51
CA GLN A 194 -11.90 -1.94 21.09
C GLN A 194 -13.19 -2.03 20.26
N VAL A 195 -13.75 -0.87 19.88
CA VAL A 195 -14.95 -0.86 19.00
C VAL A 195 -14.68 -1.58 17.67
N TRP A 196 -13.51 -1.42 17.11
CA TRP A 196 -13.12 -2.11 15.87
C TRP A 196 -12.94 -3.61 16.11
N ALA A 197 -12.28 -4.00 17.21
CA ALA A 197 -12.09 -5.41 17.57
C ALA A 197 -13.45 -6.13 17.73
N ASP A 198 -14.39 -5.51 18.46
CA ASP A 198 -15.72 -6.06 18.66
C ASP A 198 -16.48 -6.25 17.34
N ARG A 199 -16.44 -5.26 16.44
CA ARG A 199 -17.05 -5.32 15.11
C ARG A 199 -16.44 -6.39 14.21
N ALA A 200 -15.13 -6.63 14.36
CA ALA A 200 -14.40 -7.61 13.58
C ALA A 200 -14.48 -9.03 14.17
N GLY A 201 -15.00 -9.19 15.37
CA GLY A 201 -14.93 -10.46 16.11
C GLY A 201 -13.50 -10.85 16.49
N ALA A 202 -12.61 -9.87 16.63
CA ALA A 202 -11.21 -10.06 16.95
C ALA A 202 -10.99 -10.00 18.47
N THR A 203 -10.02 -10.78 18.96
CA THR A 203 -9.61 -10.73 20.37
C THR A 203 -8.61 -9.57 20.56
N MET A 204 -8.93 -8.64 21.46
CA MET A 204 -8.04 -7.52 21.77
C MET A 204 -7.32 -7.73 23.12
N ILE A 205 -6.02 -7.51 23.11
CA ILE A 205 -5.18 -7.49 24.32
C ILE A 205 -4.77 -6.04 24.56
N ARG A 206 -5.02 -5.58 25.79
CA ARG A 206 -4.66 -4.25 26.27
C ARG A 206 -4.19 -4.33 27.71
N GLN A 207 -3.39 -3.36 28.13
CA GLN A 207 -2.97 -3.16 29.51
C GLN A 207 -3.45 -1.78 30.01
N GLN A 208 -3.09 -1.45 31.23
CA GLN A 208 -3.40 -0.12 31.79
C GLN A 208 -2.74 0.99 30.97
N MET A 209 -3.39 2.15 30.96
CA MET A 209 -2.83 3.34 30.31
C MET A 209 -1.42 3.66 30.84
N GLY A 210 -0.49 3.93 29.92
CA GLY A 210 0.92 4.18 30.26
C GLY A 210 1.78 2.94 30.51
N SER A 211 1.22 1.73 30.37
CA SER A 211 2.03 0.50 30.39
C SER A 211 3.06 0.47 29.27
N ASP A 212 4.12 -0.33 29.44
CA ASP A 212 5.14 -0.50 28.42
C ASP A 212 4.54 -1.12 27.13
N PRO A 213 4.62 -0.42 25.99
CA PRO A 213 4.10 -0.94 24.71
C PRO A 213 4.65 -2.32 24.33
N ALA A 214 5.92 -2.59 24.67
CA ALA A 214 6.54 -3.87 24.39
C ALA A 214 5.95 -5.00 25.24
N SER A 215 5.46 -4.72 26.45
CA SER A 215 4.77 -5.73 27.27
C SER A 215 3.41 -6.08 26.70
N VAL A 216 2.68 -5.10 26.15
CA VAL A 216 1.42 -5.35 25.42
C VAL A 216 1.65 -6.27 24.23
N ALA A 217 2.70 -5.99 23.43
CA ALA A 217 3.05 -6.84 22.30
C ALA A 217 3.40 -8.27 22.75
N PHE A 218 4.18 -8.41 23.84
CA PHE A 218 4.54 -9.71 24.41
C PHE A 218 3.30 -10.51 24.82
N ASP A 219 2.41 -9.91 25.59
CA ASP A 219 1.18 -10.57 26.07
C ASP A 219 0.25 -10.96 24.91
N THR A 220 0.15 -10.05 23.89
CA THR A 220 -0.67 -10.31 22.72
C THR A 220 -0.14 -11.53 21.95
N LEU A 221 1.15 -11.59 21.66
CA LEU A 221 1.74 -12.69 20.91
C LEU A 221 1.69 -14.00 21.69
N THR A 222 1.92 -13.96 23.01
CA THR A 222 1.84 -15.12 23.89
C THR A 222 0.42 -15.69 23.93
N SER A 223 -0.58 -14.81 24.10
CA SER A 223 -2.00 -15.19 24.06
C SER A 223 -2.40 -15.74 22.69
N ALA A 224 -2.02 -15.06 21.61
CA ALA A 224 -2.34 -15.45 20.25
C ALA A 224 -1.79 -16.86 19.91
N LYS A 225 -0.52 -17.10 20.26
CA LYS A 225 0.13 -18.39 20.06
C LYS A 225 -0.57 -19.51 20.85
N ALA A 226 -0.91 -19.28 22.13
CA ALA A 226 -1.57 -20.24 22.98
C ALA A 226 -3.00 -20.62 22.51
N ASN A 227 -3.68 -19.70 21.82
CA ASN A 227 -5.06 -19.89 21.36
C ASN A 227 -5.17 -20.19 19.86
N GLY A 228 -4.07 -20.45 19.17
CA GLY A 228 -4.06 -20.80 17.75
C GLY A 228 -4.62 -19.69 16.87
N ALA A 229 -4.17 -18.45 17.10
CA ALA A 229 -4.46 -17.33 16.22
C ALA A 229 -3.86 -17.52 14.83
N ASP A 230 -4.52 -17.03 13.79
CA ASP A 230 -3.98 -17.00 12.44
C ASP A 230 -3.17 -15.72 12.21
N VAL A 231 -3.64 -14.58 12.72
CA VAL A 231 -3.04 -13.25 12.50
C VAL A 231 -3.02 -12.44 13.78
N VAL A 232 -1.92 -11.71 13.98
CA VAL A 232 -1.78 -10.71 15.06
C VAL A 232 -1.50 -9.35 14.45
N LEU A 233 -2.28 -8.33 14.85
CA LEU A 233 -2.11 -6.94 14.44
C LEU A 233 -1.73 -6.12 15.68
N ILE A 234 -0.58 -5.43 15.65
CA ILE A 234 -0.12 -4.59 16.76
C ILE A 234 -0.23 -3.12 16.39
N ASP A 235 -1.12 -2.38 17.07
CA ASP A 235 -1.23 -0.91 16.96
C ASP A 235 -0.13 -0.26 17.78
N THR A 236 0.62 0.67 17.19
CA THR A 236 1.73 1.37 17.86
C THR A 236 1.52 2.87 17.95
N ALA A 237 2.22 3.51 18.87
CA ALA A 237 2.27 4.97 18.97
C ALA A 237 2.82 5.61 17.68
N GLY A 238 2.45 6.88 17.45
CA GLY A 238 2.86 7.61 16.24
C GLY A 238 3.30 9.06 16.54
N ARG A 239 3.92 9.30 17.69
CA ARG A 239 4.32 10.65 18.16
C ARG A 239 5.64 11.11 17.55
N LEU A 240 5.62 11.46 16.27
CA LEU A 240 6.84 11.78 15.50
C LEU A 240 7.57 13.05 16.01
N HIS A 241 6.89 13.94 16.75
CA HIS A 241 7.54 15.10 17.39
C HIS A 241 8.60 14.70 18.44
N ASN A 242 8.50 13.49 19.02
CA ASN A 242 9.56 12.87 19.83
C ASN A 242 10.17 11.70 19.04
N LYS A 243 10.82 12.03 17.94
CA LYS A 243 11.34 11.05 16.97
C LYS A 243 12.22 9.98 17.61
N VAL A 244 13.21 10.39 18.40
CA VAL A 244 14.17 9.43 19.00
C VAL A 244 13.47 8.49 19.97
N GLY A 245 12.60 9.01 20.85
CA GLY A 245 11.83 8.21 21.79
C GLY A 245 10.93 7.20 21.07
N LEU A 246 10.19 7.64 20.04
CA LEU A 246 9.33 6.79 19.25
C LEU A 246 10.11 5.66 18.55
N MET A 247 11.23 5.99 17.91
CA MET A 247 12.02 5.00 17.17
C MET A 247 12.64 3.95 18.11
N ASN A 248 13.09 4.34 19.29
CA ASN A 248 13.56 3.42 20.31
C ASN A 248 12.42 2.50 20.83
N GLU A 249 11.22 3.05 21.04
CA GLU A 249 10.04 2.30 21.44
C GLU A 249 9.66 1.25 20.38
N LEU A 250 9.57 1.66 19.11
CA LEU A 250 9.24 0.76 18.00
C LEU A 250 10.29 -0.35 17.85
N THR A 251 11.57 -0.02 17.98
CA THR A 251 12.66 -1.00 17.96
C THR A 251 12.54 -2.00 19.13
N LYS A 252 12.18 -1.53 20.32
CA LYS A 252 11.95 -2.38 21.49
C LYS A 252 10.79 -3.34 21.26
N ILE A 253 9.66 -2.84 20.77
CA ILE A 253 8.47 -3.64 20.45
C ILE A 253 8.87 -4.76 19.45
N ARG A 254 9.52 -4.40 18.34
CA ARG A 254 9.99 -5.34 17.34
C ARG A 254 10.89 -6.44 17.92
N ASN A 255 11.87 -6.05 18.73
CA ASN A 255 12.78 -7.02 19.34
C ASN A 255 12.08 -7.99 20.30
N VAL A 256 11.06 -7.50 21.02
CA VAL A 256 10.25 -8.36 21.91
C VAL A 256 9.40 -9.35 21.09
N MET A 257 8.81 -8.91 19.98
CA MET A 257 8.04 -9.79 19.09
C MET A 257 8.89 -10.98 18.61
N GLY A 258 10.12 -10.71 18.14
CA GLY A 258 11.04 -11.74 17.67
C GLY A 258 11.49 -12.74 18.75
N LYS A 259 11.39 -12.38 20.04
CA LYS A 259 11.66 -13.28 21.16
C LYS A 259 10.50 -14.24 21.44
N VAL A 260 9.25 -13.82 21.17
CA VAL A 260 8.05 -14.65 21.40
C VAL A 260 7.79 -15.57 20.21
N ILE A 261 7.86 -15.01 19.00
CA ILE A 261 7.67 -15.73 17.75
C ILE A 261 8.90 -15.46 16.87
N PRO A 262 9.74 -16.48 16.61
CA PRO A 262 10.90 -16.35 15.74
C PRO A 262 10.52 -15.78 14.37
N GLY A 263 11.23 -14.75 13.92
CA GLY A 263 10.94 -14.05 12.66
C GLY A 263 9.88 -12.93 12.76
N ALA A 264 9.17 -12.79 13.88
CA ALA A 264 8.22 -11.69 14.06
C ALA A 264 8.92 -10.34 14.36
N PRO A 265 8.31 -9.21 13.91
CA PRO A 265 7.13 -9.14 13.06
C PRO A 265 7.43 -9.63 11.64
N HIS A 266 6.53 -10.40 11.06
CA HIS A 266 6.65 -10.88 9.68
C HIS A 266 6.41 -9.73 8.69
N GLU A 267 5.66 -8.73 9.12
CA GLU A 267 5.39 -7.52 8.37
C GLU A 267 5.47 -6.28 9.27
N VAL A 268 6.18 -5.25 8.81
CA VAL A 268 6.13 -3.90 9.36
C VAL A 268 5.38 -3.02 8.36
N MET A 269 4.11 -2.77 8.65
CA MET A 269 3.21 -2.01 7.80
C MET A 269 3.25 -0.53 8.18
N LEU A 270 3.76 0.31 7.30
CA LEU A 270 3.72 1.77 7.47
C LEU A 270 2.45 2.35 6.88
N VAL A 271 1.66 3.00 7.72
CA VAL A 271 0.44 3.71 7.32
C VAL A 271 0.76 5.19 7.11
N LEU A 272 0.51 5.68 5.90
CA LEU A 272 0.73 7.05 5.46
C LEU A 272 -0.60 7.71 5.10
N ASP A 273 -0.73 8.99 5.44
CA ASP A 273 -1.86 9.83 5.03
C ASP A 273 -1.58 10.45 3.66
N GLY A 274 -2.27 9.99 2.63
CA GLY A 274 -2.11 10.47 1.25
C GLY A 274 -2.48 11.95 1.06
N SER A 275 -3.26 12.53 1.97
CA SER A 275 -3.62 13.96 1.91
C SER A 275 -2.47 14.90 2.31
N THR A 276 -1.42 14.37 2.95
CA THR A 276 -0.28 15.15 3.42
C THR A 276 0.77 15.43 2.36
N GLY A 277 0.63 14.83 1.16
CA GLY A 277 1.51 15.07 0.02
C GLY A 277 2.98 14.80 0.34
N GLN A 278 3.85 15.77 0.10
CA GLN A 278 5.30 15.65 0.31
C GLN A 278 5.71 15.27 1.73
N ASN A 279 4.90 15.62 2.75
CA ASN A 279 5.18 15.19 4.12
C ASN A 279 5.13 13.66 4.29
N ALA A 280 4.35 12.95 3.47
CA ALA A 280 4.33 11.49 3.51
C ALA A 280 5.67 10.88 3.09
N PHE A 281 6.40 11.50 2.16
CA PHE A 281 7.75 11.04 1.77
C PHE A 281 8.74 11.13 2.92
N GLU A 282 8.75 12.26 3.64
CA GLU A 282 9.63 12.43 4.79
C GLU A 282 9.29 11.42 5.92
N GLN A 283 8.01 11.17 6.17
CA GLN A 283 7.57 10.14 7.10
C GLN A 283 8.03 8.75 6.64
N ALA A 284 7.82 8.40 5.37
CA ALA A 284 8.26 7.11 4.82
C ALA A 284 9.76 6.90 5.02
N LYS A 285 10.57 7.93 4.71
CA LYS A 285 12.02 7.89 4.92
C LYS A 285 12.41 7.63 6.37
N GLN A 286 11.78 8.36 7.30
CA GLN A 286 12.11 8.27 8.72
C GLN A 286 11.73 6.91 9.33
N PHE A 287 10.52 6.41 9.02
CA PHE A 287 10.09 5.11 9.53
C PHE A 287 10.87 3.95 8.91
N THR A 288 11.16 4.01 7.60
CA THR A 288 11.94 2.97 6.91
C THR A 288 13.33 2.81 7.50
N GLN A 289 14.00 3.93 7.81
CA GLN A 289 15.32 3.91 8.43
C GLN A 289 15.33 3.28 9.84
N ALA A 290 14.23 3.44 10.58
CA ALA A 290 14.18 3.04 11.99
C ALA A 290 13.57 1.66 12.22
N THR A 291 12.59 1.25 11.43
CA THR A 291 11.77 0.05 11.71
C THR A 291 11.85 -1.04 10.66
N GLN A 292 12.61 -0.85 9.58
CA GLN A 292 12.67 -1.78 8.44
C GLN A 292 11.27 -2.07 7.89
N VAL A 293 10.59 -1.03 7.44
CA VAL A 293 9.27 -1.13 6.81
C VAL A 293 9.29 -2.13 5.65
N THR A 294 8.32 -3.02 5.63
CA THR A 294 8.20 -4.07 4.60
C THR A 294 6.99 -3.88 3.70
N SER A 295 5.99 -3.09 4.13
CA SER A 295 4.82 -2.76 3.33
C SER A 295 4.28 -1.37 3.64
N LEU A 296 3.56 -0.80 2.67
CA LEU A 296 2.93 0.51 2.78
C LEU A 296 1.41 0.37 2.69
N THR A 297 0.72 1.19 3.49
CA THR A 297 -0.72 1.45 3.35
C THR A 297 -0.91 2.96 3.22
N ILE A 298 -1.55 3.41 2.14
CA ILE A 298 -1.80 4.84 1.90
C ILE A 298 -3.29 5.11 2.07
N THR A 299 -3.62 5.94 3.06
CA THR A 299 -5.00 6.24 3.47
C THR A 299 -5.49 7.59 2.94
N LYS A 300 -6.79 7.85 3.08
CA LYS A 300 -7.45 9.14 2.80
C LYS A 300 -7.32 9.62 1.35
N LEU A 301 -7.24 8.70 0.40
CA LEU A 301 -7.15 9.04 -1.02
C LEU A 301 -8.46 9.63 -1.57
N ASP A 302 -9.60 9.31 -0.95
CA ASP A 302 -10.93 9.87 -1.25
C ASP A 302 -11.05 11.37 -0.95
N GLY A 303 -10.25 11.86 -0.02
CA GLY A 303 -10.25 13.26 0.42
C GLY A 303 -9.36 14.19 -0.39
N THR A 304 -8.48 13.67 -1.26
CA THR A 304 -7.38 14.46 -1.82
C THR A 304 -7.31 14.43 -3.35
N ALA A 305 -6.86 15.53 -3.93
CA ALA A 305 -6.40 15.60 -5.32
C ALA A 305 -4.92 15.22 -5.48
N LYS A 306 -4.25 14.84 -4.39
CA LYS A 306 -2.80 14.60 -4.27
C LYS A 306 -2.42 13.12 -4.35
N GLY A 307 -3.21 12.29 -4.98
CA GLY A 307 -2.98 10.85 -5.09
C GLY A 307 -1.73 10.45 -5.88
N GLY A 308 -1.06 11.40 -6.54
CA GLY A 308 0.26 11.20 -7.12
C GLY A 308 1.32 10.78 -6.11
N VAL A 309 1.09 11.05 -4.82
CA VAL A 309 1.94 10.58 -3.71
C VAL A 309 2.14 9.05 -3.73
N VAL A 310 1.13 8.28 -4.17
CA VAL A 310 1.24 6.81 -4.29
C VAL A 310 2.31 6.43 -5.31
N ILE A 311 2.35 7.12 -6.45
CA ILE A 311 3.31 6.89 -7.54
C ILE A 311 4.73 7.20 -7.05
N GLY A 312 4.92 8.39 -6.46
CA GLY A 312 6.22 8.84 -6.00
C GLY A 312 6.79 8.01 -4.86
N ILE A 313 5.98 7.67 -3.85
CA ILE A 313 6.41 6.83 -2.73
C ILE A 313 6.77 5.43 -3.23
N SER A 314 5.97 4.88 -4.14
CA SER A 314 6.22 3.57 -4.76
C SER A 314 7.59 3.54 -5.44
N ASP A 315 7.91 4.56 -6.26
CA ASP A 315 9.18 4.65 -6.99
C ASP A 315 10.39 4.88 -6.06
N GLN A 316 10.28 5.81 -5.10
CA GLN A 316 11.44 6.22 -4.31
C GLN A 316 11.84 5.20 -3.24
N PHE A 317 10.88 4.55 -2.59
CA PHE A 317 11.20 3.65 -1.48
C PHE A 317 11.31 2.19 -1.88
N ARG A 318 10.77 1.79 -3.04
CA ARG A 318 10.73 0.40 -3.52
C ARG A 318 10.18 -0.57 -2.47
N ILE A 319 9.26 -0.07 -1.65
CA ILE A 319 8.50 -0.84 -0.68
C ILE A 319 7.11 -1.02 -1.27
N PRO A 320 6.57 -2.25 -1.33
CA PRO A 320 5.28 -2.49 -1.94
C PRO A 320 4.16 -1.77 -1.20
N VAL A 321 3.34 -1.04 -1.96
CA VAL A 321 2.03 -0.57 -1.48
C VAL A 321 1.13 -1.79 -1.42
N ARG A 322 0.62 -2.12 -0.24
CA ARG A 322 -0.22 -3.29 -0.04
C ARG A 322 -1.69 -2.96 -0.01
N TYR A 323 -2.04 -1.84 0.63
CA TYR A 323 -3.41 -1.36 0.74
C TYR A 323 -3.52 0.11 0.45
N ILE A 324 -4.71 0.51 -0.01
CA ILE A 324 -5.14 1.90 -0.14
C ILE A 324 -6.48 2.10 0.58
N GLY A 325 -6.57 3.20 1.36
CA GLY A 325 -7.79 3.65 2.01
C GLY A 325 -8.50 4.69 1.14
N ILE A 326 -9.71 4.38 0.72
CA ILE A 326 -10.53 5.17 -0.20
C ILE A 326 -11.83 5.64 0.44
N GLY A 327 -11.86 5.78 1.76
CA GLY A 327 -13.00 6.31 2.52
C GLY A 327 -13.09 5.75 3.94
N GLU A 328 -14.16 6.11 4.66
CA GLU A 328 -14.38 5.80 6.08
C GLU A 328 -14.98 4.39 6.32
N GLY A 329 -15.72 3.84 5.36
CA GLY A 329 -16.42 2.57 5.48
C GLY A 329 -15.50 1.37 5.74
N ILE A 330 -16.01 0.32 6.38
CA ILE A 330 -15.26 -0.86 6.76
C ILE A 330 -14.66 -1.61 5.54
N ASP A 331 -15.34 -1.55 4.40
CA ASP A 331 -14.94 -2.21 3.15
C ASP A 331 -14.10 -1.28 2.24
N GLN A 332 -13.79 -0.03 2.71
CA GLN A 332 -13.05 0.97 1.96
C GLN A 332 -11.54 0.96 2.26
N LEU A 333 -11.01 -0.18 2.67
CA LEU A 333 -9.59 -0.52 2.61
C LEU A 333 -9.44 -1.55 1.50
N LYS A 334 -8.82 -1.17 0.39
CA LYS A 334 -8.67 -2.07 -0.78
C LYS A 334 -7.24 -2.59 -0.86
N MET A 335 -7.09 -3.83 -1.26
CA MET A 335 -5.78 -4.33 -1.69
C MET A 335 -5.34 -3.51 -2.91
N PHE A 336 -4.06 -3.17 -2.93
CA PHE A 336 -3.53 -2.35 -4.00
C PHE A 336 -3.19 -3.21 -5.22
N ASP A 337 -3.89 -2.96 -6.33
CA ASP A 337 -3.50 -3.43 -7.66
C ASP A 337 -3.02 -2.24 -8.49
N ARG A 338 -1.80 -2.32 -9.01
CA ARG A 338 -1.16 -1.24 -9.78
C ARG A 338 -1.92 -0.90 -11.05
N LYS A 339 -2.38 -1.93 -11.77
CA LYS A 339 -3.09 -1.74 -13.04
C LYS A 339 -4.45 -1.11 -12.80
N GLU A 340 -5.18 -1.62 -11.80
CA GLU A 340 -6.47 -1.05 -11.41
C GLU A 340 -6.34 0.39 -10.92
N PHE A 341 -5.30 0.69 -10.13
CA PHE A 341 -5.02 2.04 -9.64
C PHE A 341 -4.71 3.01 -10.78
N VAL A 342 -3.81 2.66 -11.69
CA VAL A 342 -3.49 3.49 -12.86
C VAL A 342 -4.71 3.65 -13.77
N ASN A 343 -5.49 2.59 -13.97
CA ASN A 343 -6.74 2.65 -14.73
C ASN A 343 -7.77 3.56 -14.09
N ALA A 344 -7.88 3.54 -12.75
CA ALA A 344 -8.80 4.42 -12.03
C ALA A 344 -8.38 5.89 -12.14
N LEU A 345 -7.06 6.19 -12.17
CA LEU A 345 -6.54 7.54 -12.32
C LEU A 345 -6.71 8.12 -13.74
N PHE A 346 -6.44 7.32 -14.77
CA PHE A 346 -6.43 7.78 -16.17
C PHE A 346 -7.71 7.47 -16.95
N GLY A 347 -8.65 6.72 -16.37
CA GLY A 347 -9.81 6.18 -17.04
C GLY A 347 -9.48 4.87 -17.79
N SER A 348 -10.48 4.01 -17.97
CA SER A 348 -10.36 2.87 -18.88
C SER A 348 -10.23 3.38 -20.32
N GLU A 349 -9.39 2.74 -21.13
CA GLU A 349 -9.40 3.00 -22.57
C GLU A 349 -10.84 2.84 -23.09
N ALA A 350 -11.38 3.90 -23.69
CA ALA A 350 -12.58 3.74 -24.47
C ALA A 350 -12.26 2.75 -25.58
N LYS A 351 -12.93 1.60 -25.56
CA LYS A 351 -12.85 0.59 -26.62
C LYS A 351 -13.36 1.15 -27.93
#